data_8878849029c33ab9fa8fc483b80500f7
#
_entry.id   8878849029c33ab9fa8fc483b80500f7
#
_cell.length_a   1.000
_cell.length_b   1.000
_cell.length_c   1.000
_cell.angle_alpha   90.00
_cell.angle_beta   90.00
_cell.angle_gamma   90.00
#
_symmetry.space_group_name_H-M   'P 1'
#
loop_
_entity.id
_entity.type
_entity.pdbx_description
1 polymer ?
#
loop_
_entity_poly.entity_id
_entity_poly.type
_entity_poly.pdbx_seq_one_letter_code
_entity_poly.pdbx_strand_id
1 'polypeptide(L)'
;MIIKNEKFKRSIISALADSETVAILNAAMFKSVSMNDIIKETNIPRTTAYRKIKSSVESGLMIVVKIIITNEGKKYSLFRSTLRSVELKYIDGVITVTATKNVDPTEKTMERFFSLD
;
A
#
# COMPACT_ATOMS: atom_id res chain seq x y z
N MET A 1 1.82 -11.56 11.11
CA MET A 1 0.77 -12.51 10.66
C MET A 1 1.22 -13.23 9.40
N ILE A 2 0.87 -14.48 9.29
CA ILE A 2 1.18 -15.27 8.09
C ILE A 2 0.12 -15.00 7.04
N ILE A 3 0.55 -14.69 5.83
CA ILE A 3 -0.36 -14.43 4.71
C ILE A 3 -0.76 -15.76 4.08
N LYS A 4 -2.03 -16.13 4.22
CA LYS A 4 -2.57 -17.41 3.72
C LYS A 4 -3.26 -17.27 2.36
N ASN A 5 -3.82 -16.11 2.05
CA ASN A 5 -4.49 -15.89 0.77
C ASN A 5 -3.45 -15.89 -0.36
N GLU A 6 -3.55 -16.83 -1.29
CA GLU A 6 -2.57 -16.97 -2.37
C GLU A 6 -2.51 -15.77 -3.31
N LYS A 7 -3.64 -15.16 -3.59
CA LYS A 7 -3.68 -13.98 -4.46
C LYS A 7 -2.96 -12.79 -3.82
N PHE A 8 -3.22 -12.55 -2.53
CA PHE A 8 -2.57 -11.49 -1.79
C PHE A 8 -1.08 -11.74 -1.63
N LYS A 9 -0.71 -12.97 -1.35
CA LYS A 9 0.69 -13.40 -1.25
C LYS A 9 1.46 -13.10 -2.54
N ARG A 10 0.87 -13.44 -3.70
CA ARG A 10 1.49 -13.12 -5.00
C ARG A 10 1.58 -11.63 -5.25
N SER A 11 0.57 -10.87 -4.85
CA SER A 11 0.61 -9.40 -4.97
C SER A 11 1.75 -8.80 -4.16
N ILE A 12 1.96 -9.29 -2.94
CA ILE A 12 3.08 -8.86 -2.10
C ILE A 12 4.42 -9.17 -2.77
N ILE A 13 4.59 -10.38 -3.25
CA ILE A 13 5.84 -10.80 -3.90
C ILE A 13 6.12 -9.95 -5.14
N SER A 14 5.12 -9.76 -5.98
CA SER A 14 5.23 -8.91 -7.17
C SER A 14 5.62 -7.47 -6.82
N ALA A 15 4.98 -6.91 -5.79
CA ALA A 15 5.24 -5.54 -5.37
C ALA A 15 6.68 -5.37 -4.88
N LEU A 16 7.17 -6.33 -4.09
CA LEU A 16 8.53 -6.26 -3.55
C LEU A 16 9.61 -6.42 -4.63
N ALA A 17 9.26 -7.02 -5.75
CA ALA A 17 10.17 -7.17 -6.88
C ALA A 17 10.24 -5.90 -7.77
N ASP A 18 9.36 -4.92 -7.54
CA ASP A 18 9.28 -3.71 -8.33
C ASP A 18 9.71 -2.50 -7.49
N SER A 19 10.88 -1.94 -7.81
CA SER A 19 11.45 -0.84 -7.03
C SER A 19 10.57 0.41 -6.99
N GLU A 20 9.85 0.70 -8.06
CA GLU A 20 8.94 1.85 -8.09
C GLU A 20 7.74 1.65 -7.15
N THR A 21 7.18 0.45 -7.14
CA THR A 21 6.10 0.13 -6.21
C THR A 21 6.57 0.21 -4.76
N VAL A 22 7.77 -0.30 -4.46
CA VAL A 22 8.34 -0.20 -3.11
C VAL A 22 8.50 1.26 -2.70
N ALA A 23 8.99 2.11 -3.61
CA ALA A 23 9.13 3.55 -3.32
C ALA A 23 7.76 4.20 -3.03
N ILE A 24 6.74 3.85 -3.80
CA ILE A 24 5.38 4.35 -3.60
C ILE A 24 4.83 3.92 -2.23
N LEU A 25 4.97 2.63 -1.89
CA LEU A 25 4.51 2.10 -0.60
C LEU A 25 5.25 2.77 0.55
N ASN A 26 6.54 3.02 0.39
CA ASN A 26 7.34 3.71 1.40
C ASN A 26 6.87 5.16 1.63
N ALA A 27 6.52 5.86 0.56
CA ALA A 27 6.02 7.23 0.64
C ALA A 27 4.74 7.34 1.47
N ALA A 28 3.92 6.29 1.47
CA ALA A 28 2.65 6.23 2.19
C ALA A 28 2.75 5.43 3.50
N MET A 29 3.96 5.15 3.97
CA MET A 29 4.16 4.27 5.13
C MET A 29 3.83 4.95 6.46
N PHE A 30 4.32 6.17 6.66
CA PHE A 30 4.26 6.83 7.96
C PHE A 30 3.26 7.99 8.04
N LYS A 31 2.66 8.35 6.92
CA LYS A 31 1.68 9.43 6.85
C LYS A 31 0.75 9.20 5.65
N SER A 32 -0.43 9.75 5.73
CA SER A 32 -1.37 9.73 4.60
C SER A 32 -0.90 10.75 3.55
N VAL A 33 -0.83 10.32 2.30
CA VAL A 33 -0.27 11.16 1.22
C VAL A 33 -1.16 11.12 -0.01
N SER A 34 -1.17 12.22 -0.75
CA SER A 34 -1.85 12.31 -2.04
C SER A 34 -0.96 11.74 -3.14
N MET A 35 -1.53 11.55 -4.34
CA MET A 35 -0.75 11.18 -5.51
C MET A 35 0.34 12.20 -5.81
N ASN A 36 0.03 13.50 -5.70
CA ASN A 36 1.01 14.55 -5.95
C ASN A 36 2.18 14.46 -4.96
N ASP A 37 1.89 14.18 -3.69
CA ASP A 37 2.94 13.99 -2.68
C ASP A 37 3.84 12.82 -3.02
N ILE A 38 3.25 11.70 -3.46
CA ILE A 38 4.00 10.50 -3.86
C ILE A 38 4.91 10.82 -5.06
N ILE A 39 4.39 11.52 -6.06
CA ILE A 39 5.15 11.90 -7.25
C ILE A 39 6.31 12.80 -6.87
N LYS A 40 6.11 13.78 -5.99
CA LYS A 40 7.18 14.67 -5.53
C LYS A 40 8.26 13.90 -4.77
N GLU A 41 7.88 12.98 -3.92
CA GLU A 41 8.83 12.22 -3.10
C GLU A 41 9.60 11.18 -3.91
N THR A 42 8.93 10.49 -4.83
CA THR A 42 9.53 9.38 -5.58
C THR A 42 10.10 9.78 -6.91
N ASN A 43 9.68 10.91 -7.46
CA ASN A 43 10.04 11.38 -8.80
C ASN A 43 9.63 10.41 -9.92
N ILE A 44 8.64 9.56 -9.66
CA ILE A 44 8.07 8.64 -10.65
C ILE A 44 7.11 9.43 -11.55
N PRO A 45 7.16 9.21 -12.89
CA PRO A 45 6.24 9.89 -13.81
C PRO A 45 4.77 9.66 -13.43
N ARG A 46 3.94 10.68 -13.61
CA ARG A 46 2.52 10.66 -13.19
C ARG A 46 1.76 9.44 -13.71
N THR A 47 1.90 9.12 -14.98
CA THR A 47 1.18 7.99 -15.59
C THR A 47 1.56 6.67 -14.92
N THR A 48 2.84 6.47 -14.69
CA THR A 48 3.35 5.26 -14.01
C THR A 48 2.88 5.22 -12.54
N ALA A 49 2.99 6.36 -11.85
CA ALA A 49 2.57 6.46 -10.46
C ALA A 49 1.07 6.14 -10.32
N TYR A 50 0.24 6.73 -11.17
CA TYR A 50 -1.20 6.48 -11.16
C TYR A 50 -1.51 4.99 -11.30
N ARG A 51 -0.91 4.34 -12.29
CA ARG A 51 -1.13 2.92 -12.55
C ARG A 51 -0.70 2.04 -11.37
N LYS A 52 0.47 2.31 -10.80
CA LYS A 52 1.00 1.52 -9.68
C LYS A 52 0.26 1.76 -8.37
N ILE A 53 -0.16 2.99 -8.11
CA ILE A 53 -1.00 3.31 -6.95
C ILE A 53 -2.35 2.59 -7.06
N LYS A 54 -2.99 2.69 -8.23
CA LYS A 54 -4.26 2.01 -8.48
C LYS A 54 -4.15 0.51 -8.27
N SER A 55 -3.11 -0.11 -8.82
CA SER A 55 -2.84 -1.53 -8.65
C SER A 55 -2.61 -1.90 -7.18
N SER A 56 -1.90 -1.07 -6.44
CA SER A 56 -1.64 -1.29 -5.01
C SER A 56 -2.92 -1.21 -4.18
N VAL A 57 -3.82 -0.28 -4.51
CA VAL A 57 -5.12 -0.19 -3.83
C VAL A 57 -5.98 -1.42 -4.15
N GLU A 58 -6.05 -1.81 -5.41
CA GLU A 58 -6.83 -2.97 -5.84
C GLU A 58 -6.34 -4.27 -5.20
N SER A 59 -5.04 -4.40 -5.02
CA SER A 59 -4.45 -5.60 -4.42
C SER A 59 -4.43 -5.60 -2.89
N GLY A 60 -4.85 -4.50 -2.25
CA GLY A 60 -4.88 -4.41 -0.80
C GLY A 60 -3.59 -3.95 -0.15
N LEU A 61 -2.58 -3.54 -0.93
CA LEU A 61 -1.31 -3.04 -0.39
C LEU A 61 -1.36 -1.58 0.03
N MET A 62 -2.34 -0.84 -0.49
CA MET A 62 -2.64 0.53 -0.10
C MET A 62 -4.13 0.68 0.13
N ILE A 63 -4.49 1.67 0.93
CA ILE A 63 -5.89 2.00 1.20
C ILE A 63 -6.08 3.50 1.05
N VAL A 64 -7.27 3.90 0.57
CA VAL A 64 -7.68 5.30 0.58
C VAL A 64 -8.23 5.59 1.97
N VAL A 65 -7.54 6.42 2.73
CA VAL A 65 -7.96 6.73 4.11
C VAL A 65 -8.89 7.94 4.18
N LYS A 66 -8.82 8.82 3.17
CA LYS A 66 -9.63 10.03 3.16
C LYS A 66 -9.72 10.58 1.75
N ILE A 67 -10.85 11.23 1.43
CA ILE A 67 -11.02 11.99 0.20
C ILE A 67 -11.13 13.45 0.60
N ILE A 68 -10.28 14.28 0.00
CA ILE A 68 -10.27 15.74 0.23
C ILE A 68 -11.04 16.41 -0.90
N ILE A 69 -11.92 17.34 -0.53
CA ILE A 69 -12.65 18.16 -1.50
C ILE A 69 -12.15 19.60 -1.31
N THR A 70 -11.58 20.16 -2.38
CA THR A 70 -11.05 21.52 -2.34
C THR A 70 -12.19 22.54 -2.43
N ASN A 71 -11.89 23.81 -2.13
CA ASN A 71 -12.85 24.92 -2.26
C ASN A 71 -13.33 25.07 -3.71
N GLU A 72 -12.55 24.61 -4.67
CA GLU A 72 -12.87 24.64 -6.11
C GLU A 72 -13.69 23.45 -6.56
N GLY A 73 -14.06 22.55 -5.65
CA GLY A 73 -14.83 21.35 -5.95
C GLY A 73 -14.02 20.19 -6.50
N LYS A 74 -12.70 20.27 -6.53
CA LYS A 74 -11.85 19.16 -6.96
C LYS A 74 -11.69 18.15 -5.83
N LYS A 75 -11.59 16.88 -6.21
CA LYS A 75 -11.40 15.78 -5.27
C LYS A 75 -10.05 15.14 -5.47
N TYR A 76 -9.41 14.74 -4.37
CA TYR A 76 -8.24 13.89 -4.42
C TYR A 76 -8.21 12.96 -3.20
N SER A 77 -7.57 11.81 -3.37
CA SER A 77 -7.49 10.79 -2.32
C SER A 77 -6.19 10.93 -1.53
N LEU A 78 -6.26 10.56 -0.25
CA LEU A 78 -5.08 10.36 0.58
C LEU A 78 -4.91 8.87 0.78
N PHE A 79 -3.71 8.38 0.55
CA PHE A 79 -3.37 6.97 0.58
C PHE A 79 -2.48 6.63 1.77
N ARG A 80 -2.58 5.39 2.22
CA ARG A 80 -1.71 4.84 3.26
C ARG A 80 -1.37 3.40 2.91
N SER A 81 -0.13 3.00 3.15
CA SER A 81 0.28 1.60 2.99
C SER A 81 -0.35 0.76 4.09
N THR A 82 -0.78 -0.46 3.75
CA THR A 82 -1.48 -1.35 4.68
C THR A 82 -0.53 -2.22 5.50
N LEU A 83 0.68 -2.45 5.01
CA LEU A 83 1.66 -3.30 5.67
C LEU A 83 2.89 -2.48 6.08
N ARG A 84 3.33 -2.65 7.32
CA ARG A 84 4.53 -2.00 7.87
C ARG A 84 5.79 -2.75 7.47
N SER A 85 5.74 -4.09 7.52
CA SER A 85 6.89 -4.92 7.20
C SER A 85 6.43 -6.23 6.58
N VAL A 86 7.32 -6.81 5.79
CA VAL A 86 7.08 -8.11 5.14
C VAL A 86 8.37 -8.91 5.25
N GLU A 87 8.26 -10.16 5.68
CA GLU A 87 9.33 -11.14 5.63
C GLU A 87 8.93 -12.26 4.69
N LEU A 88 9.84 -12.61 3.80
CA LEU A 88 9.65 -13.70 2.84
C LEU A 88 10.71 -14.75 3.09
N LYS A 89 10.28 -15.99 3.27
CA LYS A 89 11.18 -17.13 3.44
C LYS A 89 10.96 -18.14 2.33
N TYR A 90 12.03 -18.63 1.76
CA TYR A 90 11.98 -19.71 0.79
C TYR A 90 12.79 -20.88 1.35
N ILE A 91 12.11 -21.95 1.75
CA ILE A 91 12.73 -23.11 2.37
C ILE A 91 12.14 -24.37 1.72
N ASP A 92 13.02 -25.22 1.19
CA ASP A 92 12.63 -26.51 0.60
C ASP A 92 11.50 -26.38 -0.43
N GLY A 93 11.56 -25.33 -1.27
CA GLY A 93 10.57 -25.11 -2.31
C GLY A 93 9.29 -24.43 -1.84
N VAL A 94 9.19 -24.09 -0.55
CA VAL A 94 8.00 -23.45 0.01
C VAL A 94 8.29 -21.99 0.32
N ILE A 95 7.41 -21.10 -0.18
CA ILE A 95 7.50 -19.66 0.10
C ILE A 95 6.49 -19.31 1.19
N THR A 96 6.99 -18.75 2.29
CA THR A 96 6.17 -18.26 3.39
C THR A 96 6.30 -16.75 3.47
N VAL A 97 5.17 -16.04 3.51
CA VAL A 97 5.13 -14.59 3.66
C VAL A 97 4.52 -14.25 5.02
N THR A 98 5.27 -13.51 5.82
CA THR A 98 4.81 -12.99 7.12
C THR A 98 4.82 -11.47 7.04
N ALA A 99 3.77 -10.83 7.50
CA ALA A 99 3.64 -9.37 7.42
C ALA A 99 3.16 -8.79 8.73
N THR A 100 3.55 -7.53 8.97
CA THR A 100 3.08 -6.73 10.09
C THR A 100 2.19 -5.62 9.55
N LYS A 101 1.02 -5.46 10.14
CA LYS A 101 0.06 -4.42 9.75
C LYS A 101 0.62 -3.03 10.03
N ASN A 102 0.38 -2.11 9.12
CA ASN A 102 0.71 -0.70 9.30
C ASN A 102 -0.46 -0.01 10.01
N VAL A 103 -0.59 -0.22 11.31
CA VAL A 103 -1.71 0.30 12.09
C VAL A 103 -1.27 1.52 12.88
N ASP A 104 -1.92 2.65 12.62
CA ASP A 104 -1.83 3.82 13.49
C ASP A 104 -3.01 3.71 14.46
N PRO A 105 -2.78 3.76 15.79
CA PRO A 105 -3.86 3.67 16.77
C PRO A 105 -4.98 4.68 16.56
N THR A 106 -4.70 5.79 15.87
CA THR A 106 -5.69 6.81 15.57
C THR A 106 -6.44 6.56 14.25
N GLU A 107 -6.02 5.59 13.44
CA GLU A 107 -6.61 5.32 12.12
C GLU A 107 -7.50 4.07 12.15
N LYS A 108 -8.73 4.24 12.58
CA LYS A 108 -9.72 3.16 12.68
C LYS A 108 -10.05 2.49 11.35
N THR A 109 -9.88 3.21 10.24
CA THR A 109 -10.17 2.69 8.90
C THR A 109 -9.29 1.49 8.57
N MET A 110 -8.01 1.54 8.93
CA MET A 110 -7.09 0.44 8.67
C MET A 110 -7.40 -0.76 9.55
N GLU A 111 -7.76 -0.55 10.81
CA GLU A 111 -8.19 -1.63 11.70
C GLU A 111 -9.40 -2.36 11.12
N ARG A 112 -10.38 -1.63 10.59
CA ARG A 112 -11.56 -2.23 9.95
C ARG A 112 -11.16 -3.07 8.75
N PHE A 113 -10.25 -2.58 7.92
CA PHE A 113 -9.79 -3.32 6.74
C PHE A 113 -9.26 -4.70 7.12
N PHE A 114 -8.42 -4.76 8.16
CA PHE A 114 -7.83 -6.02 8.61
C PHE A 114 -8.81 -6.89 9.40
N SER A 115 -9.80 -6.32 10.05
CA SER A 115 -10.77 -7.10 10.82
C SER A 115 -11.84 -7.76 9.96
N LEU A 116 -11.99 -7.34 8.70
CA LEU A 116 -12.94 -7.94 7.76
C LEU A 116 -12.37 -9.16 7.03
N ASP A 117 -11.11 -9.44 7.22
CA ASP A 117 -10.47 -10.63 6.62
C ASP A 117 -10.76 -11.92 7.47
#